data_59afd14693fd80b920fe82827841fc32
#
_entry.id   59afd14693fd80b920fe82827841fc32
#
_cell.length_a   1.000
_cell.length_b   1.000
_cell.length_c   1.000
_cell.angle_alpha   90.00
_cell.angle_beta   90.00
_cell.angle_gamma   90.00
#
_symmetry.space_group_name_H-M   'P 1'
#
loop_
_entity.id
_entity.type
_entity.pdbx_description
1 polymer ?
#
loop_
_entity_poly.entity_id
_entity_poly.type
_entity_poly.pdbx_seq_one_letter_code
_entity_poly.pdbx_strand_id
1 'polypeptide(L)'
;MCQASGIATKAARCKLAAGDKLIYSFGARRMHPAITPMVERSAFIGGADGVSTTLGAELIRQEPVGTIPHSLILIMGDAVEAAKAFDKVIEPKIKRISLIDTFGDEKFEAIRVAEGLGEALFGIRLDTPASRRGNFKKILEEVRWELDIRGFENVKLVVSGGLDEEDIIKLRDIVDAFGVGTAISGAKVLDFSLDIVEIEGKKISKRGKMSGAKKVIRCQNCFSDRIILEDRKVSDYRCVECNGTCKDIFIDAVKEGKILYDFLPASDIRKNVSGQFRFLEL
;
A
#
# COMPACT_ATOMS: atom_id res chain seq x y z
N MET A 1 -5.32 -11.42 -12.31
CA MET A 1 -3.86 -11.24 -12.18
C MET A 1 -3.40 -9.83 -12.54
N CYS A 2 -3.58 -9.34 -13.75
CA CYS A 2 -3.06 -8.05 -14.23
C CYS A 2 -3.35 -6.86 -13.31
N GLN A 3 -4.60 -6.67 -12.90
CA GLN A 3 -4.99 -5.60 -11.99
C GLN A 3 -4.39 -5.77 -10.58
N ALA A 4 -4.47 -6.97 -10.02
CA ALA A 4 -3.93 -7.27 -8.70
C ALA A 4 -2.42 -7.00 -8.62
N SER A 5 -1.66 -7.38 -9.65
CA SER A 5 -0.23 -7.12 -9.74
C SER A 5 0.10 -5.63 -9.86
N GLY A 6 -0.67 -4.87 -10.65
CA GLY A 6 -0.51 -3.43 -10.76
C GLY A 6 -0.73 -2.72 -9.42
N ILE A 7 -1.80 -3.09 -8.70
CA ILE A 7 -2.12 -2.55 -7.38
C ILE A 7 -1.02 -2.89 -6.37
N ALA A 8 -0.58 -4.15 -6.31
CA ALA A 8 0.48 -4.57 -5.40
C ALA A 8 1.80 -3.84 -5.69
N THR A 9 2.16 -3.69 -6.97
CA THR A 9 3.35 -2.95 -7.39
C THR A 9 3.28 -1.48 -6.97
N LYS A 10 2.14 -0.82 -7.17
CA LYS A 10 1.96 0.59 -6.76
C LYS A 10 2.03 0.75 -5.23
N ALA A 11 1.41 -0.17 -4.49
CA ALA A 11 1.50 -0.18 -3.03
C ALA A 11 2.94 -0.38 -2.55
N ALA A 12 3.71 -1.27 -3.21
CA ALA A 12 5.12 -1.49 -2.90
C ALA A 12 5.96 -0.23 -3.13
N ARG A 13 5.72 0.47 -4.25
CA ARG A 13 6.39 1.75 -4.53
C ARG A 13 6.06 2.81 -3.48
N CYS A 14 4.78 2.95 -3.10
CA CYS A 14 4.38 3.86 -2.03
C CYS A 14 5.05 3.49 -0.70
N LYS A 15 5.15 2.19 -0.37
CA LYS A 15 5.81 1.74 0.86
C LYS A 15 7.32 2.00 0.85
N LEU A 16 7.99 1.78 -0.28
CA LEU A 16 9.39 2.13 -0.47
C LEU A 16 9.62 3.64 -0.31
N ALA A 17 8.75 4.46 -0.90
CA ALA A 17 8.79 5.93 -0.76
C ALA A 17 8.63 6.38 0.70
N ALA A 18 7.76 5.70 1.45
CA ALA A 18 7.46 6.02 2.85
C ALA A 18 8.55 5.55 3.83
N GLY A 19 9.35 4.57 3.45
CA GLY A 19 10.35 3.99 4.35
C GLY A 19 9.71 3.30 5.56
N ASP A 20 10.01 3.79 6.75
CA ASP A 20 9.47 3.31 8.03
C ASP A 20 8.03 3.77 8.31
N LYS A 21 7.53 4.77 7.59
CA LYS A 21 6.20 5.33 7.82
C LYS A 21 5.08 4.39 7.37
N LEU A 22 3.90 4.56 7.97
CA LEU A 22 2.75 3.72 7.69
C LEU A 22 2.04 4.13 6.38
N ILE A 23 1.62 3.15 5.61
CA ILE A 23 0.79 3.33 4.41
C ILE A 23 -0.57 2.65 4.64
N TYR A 24 -1.64 3.44 4.54
CA TYR A 24 -3.01 2.94 4.60
C TYR A 24 -3.67 3.00 3.21
N SER A 25 -4.28 1.90 2.79
CA SER A 25 -5.03 1.85 1.54
C SER A 25 -6.43 2.43 1.73
N PHE A 26 -6.68 3.63 1.21
CA PHE A 26 -7.96 4.35 1.30
C PHE A 26 -8.69 4.44 -0.04
N GLY A 27 -8.32 3.61 -1.02
CA GLY A 27 -8.85 3.66 -2.37
C GLY A 27 -10.14 2.86 -2.62
N ALA A 28 -10.58 2.05 -1.66
CA ALA A 28 -11.71 1.14 -1.81
C ALA A 28 -12.99 1.81 -2.33
N ARG A 29 -13.32 3.00 -1.80
CA ARG A 29 -14.52 3.78 -2.21
C ARG A 29 -14.54 4.21 -3.69
N ARG A 30 -13.42 4.08 -4.39
CA ARG A 30 -13.28 4.42 -5.82
C ARG A 30 -13.47 3.21 -6.73
N MET A 31 -13.67 2.03 -6.15
CA MET A 31 -13.76 0.77 -6.86
C MET A 31 -15.14 0.15 -6.69
N HIS A 32 -15.52 -0.72 -7.63
CA HIS A 32 -16.75 -1.48 -7.48
C HIS A 32 -16.64 -2.41 -6.24
N PRO A 33 -17.68 -2.48 -5.38
CA PRO A 33 -17.62 -3.27 -4.14
C PRO A 33 -17.19 -4.72 -4.33
N ALA A 34 -17.59 -5.37 -5.42
CA ALA A 34 -17.25 -6.77 -5.69
C ALA A 34 -15.75 -7.03 -5.86
N ILE A 35 -14.95 -6.03 -6.29
CA ILE A 35 -13.50 -6.19 -6.47
C ILE A 35 -12.69 -5.58 -5.35
N THR A 36 -13.31 -4.82 -4.45
CA THR A 36 -12.63 -4.14 -3.33
C THR A 36 -11.79 -5.10 -2.47
N PRO A 37 -12.25 -6.30 -2.09
CA PRO A 37 -11.42 -7.22 -1.31
C PRO A 37 -10.13 -7.63 -2.03
N MET A 38 -10.18 -7.83 -3.35
CA MET A 38 -9.00 -8.11 -4.17
C MET A 38 -8.05 -6.91 -4.21
N VAL A 39 -8.60 -5.70 -4.34
CA VAL A 39 -7.81 -4.44 -4.35
C VAL A 39 -7.06 -4.29 -3.03
N GLU A 40 -7.75 -4.42 -1.90
CA GLU A 40 -7.14 -4.25 -0.58
C GLU A 40 -6.17 -5.38 -0.21
N ARG A 41 -6.49 -6.63 -0.56
CA ARG A 41 -5.55 -7.74 -0.42
C ARG A 41 -4.26 -7.48 -1.22
N SER A 42 -4.39 -6.99 -2.44
CA SER A 42 -3.24 -6.68 -3.30
C SER A 42 -2.40 -5.53 -2.74
N ALA A 43 -3.05 -4.46 -2.24
CA ALA A 43 -2.37 -3.36 -1.58
C ALA A 43 -1.61 -3.84 -0.33
N PHE A 44 -2.23 -4.68 0.49
CA PHE A 44 -1.60 -5.26 1.69
C PHE A 44 -0.37 -6.12 1.34
N ILE A 45 -0.49 -7.00 0.34
CA ILE A 45 0.64 -7.81 -0.15
C ILE A 45 1.78 -6.91 -0.64
N GLY A 46 1.47 -5.82 -1.33
CA GLY A 46 2.44 -4.84 -1.80
C GLY A 46 3.10 -4.00 -0.70
N GLY A 47 2.61 -4.05 0.54
CA GLY A 47 3.24 -3.37 1.67
C GLY A 47 2.37 -2.35 2.40
N ALA A 48 1.10 -2.14 2.00
CA ALA A 48 0.20 -1.30 2.78
C ALA A 48 0.04 -1.87 4.21
N ASP A 49 0.13 -1.01 5.22
CA ASP A 49 0.10 -1.41 6.63
C ASP A 49 -1.32 -1.59 7.17
N GLY A 50 -2.32 -1.13 6.43
CA GLY A 50 -3.73 -1.32 6.74
C GLY A 50 -4.63 -1.07 5.54
N VAL A 51 -5.85 -1.60 5.63
CA VAL A 51 -6.90 -1.49 4.61
C VAL A 51 -8.18 -0.95 5.23
N SER A 52 -9.05 -0.36 4.42
CA SER A 52 -10.13 0.49 4.91
C SER A 52 -11.51 -0.19 4.99
N THR A 53 -11.68 -1.36 4.35
CA THR A 53 -12.97 -2.05 4.39
C THR A 53 -12.96 -3.27 5.31
N THR A 54 -14.09 -3.56 5.93
CA THR A 54 -14.26 -4.73 6.82
C THR A 54 -14.00 -6.03 6.06
N LEU A 55 -14.58 -6.19 4.87
CA LEU A 55 -14.41 -7.41 4.06
C LEU A 55 -12.96 -7.60 3.57
N GLY A 56 -12.28 -6.50 3.20
CA GLY A 56 -10.87 -6.54 2.83
C GLY A 56 -9.97 -6.92 4.00
N ALA A 57 -10.24 -6.35 5.17
CA ALA A 57 -9.53 -6.65 6.41
C ALA A 57 -9.73 -8.10 6.87
N GLU A 58 -10.95 -8.61 6.80
CA GLU A 58 -11.27 -10.02 7.07
C GLU A 58 -10.48 -10.96 6.16
N LEU A 59 -10.43 -10.68 4.85
CA LEU A 59 -9.71 -11.50 3.88
C LEU A 59 -8.19 -11.61 4.17
N ILE A 60 -7.61 -10.58 4.75
CA ILE A 60 -6.20 -10.56 5.15
C ILE A 60 -5.98 -10.87 6.64
N ARG A 61 -7.04 -11.14 7.40
CA ARG A 61 -7.04 -11.41 8.84
C ARG A 61 -6.44 -10.26 9.65
N GLN A 62 -6.87 -9.04 9.36
CA GLN A 62 -6.48 -7.80 10.05
C GLN A 62 -7.72 -7.04 10.50
N GLU A 63 -7.54 -6.07 11.40
CA GLU A 63 -8.57 -5.08 11.71
C GLU A 63 -8.59 -3.98 10.63
N PRO A 64 -9.77 -3.48 10.24
CA PRO A 64 -9.84 -2.37 9.30
C PRO A 64 -9.32 -1.08 9.93
N VAL A 65 -8.73 -0.23 9.10
CA VAL A 65 -8.23 1.08 9.51
C VAL A 65 -9.12 2.17 8.95
N GLY A 66 -9.49 3.12 9.81
CA GLY A 66 -10.30 4.26 9.42
C GLY A 66 -10.03 5.48 10.31
N THR A 67 -10.68 6.57 9.97
CA THR A 67 -10.64 7.83 10.71
C THR A 67 -12.02 8.45 10.73
N ILE A 68 -12.23 9.49 11.53
CA ILE A 68 -13.46 10.29 11.52
C ILE A 68 -13.69 10.85 10.09
N PRO A 69 -14.89 10.74 9.52
CA PRO A 69 -15.17 11.31 8.20
C PRO A 69 -15.58 12.79 8.31
N HIS A 70 -15.32 13.58 7.26
CA HIS A 70 -15.77 14.97 7.15
C HIS A 70 -17.28 15.12 7.37
N SER A 71 -18.09 14.14 6.92
CA SER A 71 -19.54 14.18 7.08
C SER A 71 -19.98 14.23 8.54
N LEU A 72 -19.27 13.55 9.45
CA LEU A 72 -19.58 13.65 10.88
C LEU A 72 -19.30 15.07 11.40
N ILE A 73 -18.17 15.66 11.04
CA ILE A 73 -17.81 17.03 11.44
C ILE A 73 -18.81 18.04 10.89
N LEU A 74 -19.22 17.87 9.62
CA LEU A 74 -20.23 18.73 8.99
C LEU A 74 -21.60 18.65 9.70
N ILE A 75 -22.04 17.45 10.08
CA ILE A 75 -23.31 17.24 10.79
C ILE A 75 -23.25 17.83 12.21
N MET A 76 -22.11 17.66 12.90
CA MET A 76 -21.92 18.17 14.27
C MET A 76 -21.65 19.69 14.29
N GLY A 77 -21.20 20.26 13.17
CA GLY A 77 -20.88 21.69 13.04
C GLY A 77 -19.57 22.13 13.69
N ASP A 78 -18.85 21.21 14.35
CA ASP A 78 -17.59 21.49 15.04
C ASP A 78 -16.71 20.24 15.09
N ALA A 79 -15.39 20.38 14.85
CA ALA A 79 -14.46 19.27 14.83
C ALA A 79 -14.21 18.67 16.22
N VAL A 80 -14.18 19.49 17.26
CA VAL A 80 -13.97 19.04 18.64
C VAL A 80 -15.17 18.25 19.14
N GLU A 81 -16.39 18.77 18.89
CA GLU A 81 -17.62 18.08 19.27
C GLU A 81 -17.79 16.75 18.53
N ALA A 82 -17.45 16.71 17.24
CA ALA A 82 -17.44 15.49 16.46
C ALA A 82 -16.46 14.45 17.02
N ALA A 83 -15.25 14.89 17.37
CA ALA A 83 -14.22 14.02 17.96
C ALA A 83 -14.63 13.49 19.31
N LYS A 84 -15.21 14.31 20.19
CA LYS A 84 -15.77 13.89 21.48
C LYS A 84 -16.94 12.92 21.35
N ALA A 85 -17.84 13.18 20.40
CA ALA A 85 -18.97 12.29 20.13
C ALA A 85 -18.48 10.93 19.62
N PHE A 86 -17.48 10.92 18.74
CA PHE A 86 -16.83 9.70 18.29
C PHE A 86 -16.17 8.92 19.43
N ASP A 87 -15.43 9.60 20.30
CA ASP A 87 -14.76 8.98 21.44
C ASP A 87 -15.73 8.29 22.41
N LYS A 88 -16.92 8.87 22.62
CA LYS A 88 -17.95 8.30 23.50
C LYS A 88 -18.55 6.99 23.02
N VAL A 89 -18.62 6.77 21.70
CA VAL A 89 -19.34 5.62 21.12
C VAL A 89 -18.44 4.55 20.54
N ILE A 90 -17.19 4.91 20.19
CA ILE A 90 -16.29 3.95 19.56
C ILE A 90 -15.57 3.10 20.60
N GLU A 91 -15.29 1.84 20.26
CA GLU A 91 -14.57 0.93 21.15
C GLU A 91 -13.19 1.50 21.55
N PRO A 92 -12.74 1.31 22.81
CA PRO A 92 -11.45 1.83 23.31
C PRO A 92 -10.23 1.41 22.50
N LYS A 93 -10.28 0.22 21.87
CA LYS A 93 -9.17 -0.30 21.03
C LYS A 93 -8.96 0.51 19.74
N ILE A 94 -9.98 1.25 19.29
CA ILE A 94 -9.91 2.03 18.03
C ILE A 94 -9.19 3.35 18.28
N LYS A 95 -8.19 3.64 17.49
CA LYS A 95 -7.40 4.87 17.61
C LYS A 95 -8.23 6.10 17.21
N ARG A 96 -8.20 7.14 18.05
CA ARG A 96 -8.88 8.42 17.78
C ARG A 96 -8.01 9.26 16.87
N ILE A 97 -8.35 9.24 15.58
CA ILE A 97 -7.70 10.08 14.55
C ILE A 97 -8.73 11.06 14.02
N SER A 98 -8.57 12.35 14.31
CA SER A 98 -9.51 13.40 13.94
C SER A 98 -9.08 14.16 12.69
N LEU A 99 -10.02 14.54 11.83
CA LEU A 99 -9.80 15.48 10.73
C LEU A 99 -9.74 16.90 11.25
N ILE A 100 -8.86 17.71 10.66
CA ILE A 100 -8.65 19.11 11.07
C ILE A 100 -8.75 20.12 9.94
N ASP A 101 -9.19 19.69 8.76
CA ASP A 101 -9.26 20.49 7.53
C ASP A 101 -10.70 20.72 7.02
N THR A 102 -11.69 20.66 7.93
CA THR A 102 -13.12 20.75 7.52
C THR A 102 -13.62 22.19 7.43
N PHE A 103 -13.40 23.01 8.45
CA PHE A 103 -13.98 24.35 8.52
C PHE A 103 -12.95 25.49 8.56
N GLY A 104 -11.87 25.28 9.33
CA GLY A 104 -10.91 26.31 9.64
C GLY A 104 -9.52 26.03 9.10
N ASP A 105 -8.57 26.86 9.57
CA ASP A 105 -7.16 26.67 9.36
C ASP A 105 -6.65 25.44 10.13
N GLU A 106 -5.87 24.62 9.47
CA GLU A 106 -5.43 23.32 9.97
C GLU A 106 -4.66 23.42 11.30
N LYS A 107 -3.88 24.46 11.49
CA LYS A 107 -3.14 24.69 12.73
C LYS A 107 -4.06 24.92 13.92
N PHE A 108 -5.02 25.83 13.77
CA PHE A 108 -5.94 26.17 14.86
C PHE A 108 -6.90 25.02 15.17
N GLU A 109 -7.37 24.30 14.15
CA GLU A 109 -8.19 23.11 14.37
C GLU A 109 -7.40 22.00 15.05
N ALA A 110 -6.11 21.80 14.71
CA ALA A 110 -5.24 20.84 15.38
C ALA A 110 -5.11 21.12 16.88
N ILE A 111 -4.84 22.38 17.23
CA ILE A 111 -4.75 22.83 18.64
C ILE A 111 -6.08 22.56 19.36
N ARG A 112 -7.19 23.03 18.82
CA ARG A 112 -8.54 22.86 19.42
C ARG A 112 -8.88 21.40 19.68
N VAL A 113 -8.62 20.53 18.70
CA VAL A 113 -8.91 19.09 18.80
C VAL A 113 -7.99 18.44 19.82
N ALA A 114 -6.71 18.78 19.85
CA ALA A 114 -5.75 18.24 20.81
C ALA A 114 -6.10 18.65 22.24
N GLU A 115 -6.41 19.92 22.49
CA GLU A 115 -6.88 20.39 23.79
C GLU A 115 -8.23 19.79 24.19
N GLY A 116 -9.13 19.58 23.22
CA GLY A 116 -10.46 19.04 23.46
C GLY A 116 -10.52 17.56 23.82
N LEU A 117 -9.61 16.73 23.29
CA LEU A 117 -9.52 15.30 23.55
C LEU A 117 -8.38 14.92 24.51
N GLY A 118 -7.36 15.74 24.65
CA GLY A 118 -6.22 15.46 25.50
C GLY A 118 -5.55 14.12 25.14
N GLU A 119 -5.29 13.31 26.17
CA GLU A 119 -4.61 12.01 26.04
C GLU A 119 -5.37 10.97 25.17
N ALA A 120 -6.67 11.16 24.96
CA ALA A 120 -7.45 10.26 24.11
C ALA A 120 -7.13 10.42 22.63
N LEU A 121 -6.55 11.56 22.21
CA LEU A 121 -6.21 11.82 20.84
C LEU A 121 -4.95 11.04 20.41
N PHE A 122 -5.12 10.07 19.53
CA PHE A 122 -3.99 9.34 18.95
C PHE A 122 -3.32 10.11 17.80
N GLY A 123 -4.09 10.79 16.99
CA GLY A 123 -3.56 11.50 15.84
C GLY A 123 -4.55 12.46 15.19
N ILE A 124 -4.01 13.30 14.34
CA ILE A 124 -4.77 14.20 13.47
C ILE A 124 -4.53 13.85 12.02
N ARG A 125 -5.55 14.07 11.19
CA ARG A 125 -5.48 13.81 9.77
C ARG A 125 -5.76 15.08 8.96
N LEU A 126 -4.88 15.34 8.00
CA LEU A 126 -5.06 16.35 6.97
C LEU A 126 -5.42 15.66 5.65
N ASP A 127 -6.58 16.01 5.10
CA ASP A 127 -7.07 15.54 3.79
C ASP A 127 -7.20 16.71 2.80
N THR A 128 -6.50 17.80 3.10
CA THR A 128 -6.56 19.08 2.38
C THR A 128 -6.38 18.88 0.89
N PRO A 129 -7.36 19.28 0.05
CA PRO A 129 -7.31 19.08 -1.38
C PRO A 129 -6.16 19.88 -2.02
N ALA A 130 -5.57 19.34 -3.10
CA ALA A 130 -4.43 19.94 -3.79
C ALA A 130 -4.63 21.43 -4.14
N SER A 131 -5.87 21.83 -4.46
CA SER A 131 -6.22 23.23 -4.77
C SER A 131 -6.07 24.19 -3.58
N ARG A 132 -5.93 23.69 -2.36
CA ARG A 132 -5.84 24.47 -1.11
C ARG A 132 -4.52 24.27 -0.36
N ARG A 133 -3.71 23.29 -0.74
CA ARG A 133 -2.50 22.90 0.01
C ARG A 133 -1.41 23.96 0.06
N GLY A 134 -1.22 24.74 -1.02
CA GLY A 134 -0.08 25.65 -1.09
C GLY A 134 1.25 24.92 -0.81
N ASN A 135 2.07 25.43 0.13
CA ASN A 135 3.24 24.73 0.62
C ASN A 135 2.87 23.78 1.76
N PHE A 136 2.36 22.61 1.39
CA PHE A 136 1.81 21.66 2.35
C PHE A 136 2.82 21.17 3.40
N LYS A 137 4.10 21.06 3.01
CA LYS A 137 5.16 20.71 3.95
C LYS A 137 5.28 21.74 5.07
N LYS A 138 5.19 23.05 4.74
CA LYS A 138 5.25 24.12 5.73
C LYS A 138 4.04 24.14 6.66
N ILE A 139 2.85 23.84 6.15
CA ILE A 139 1.65 23.69 6.98
C ILE A 139 1.86 22.56 8.00
N LEU A 140 2.37 21.40 7.57
CA LEU A 140 2.65 20.27 8.45
C LEU A 140 3.73 20.59 9.50
N GLU A 141 4.80 21.28 9.11
CA GLU A 141 5.85 21.73 10.02
C GLU A 141 5.27 22.67 11.10
N GLU A 142 4.40 23.59 10.70
CA GLU A 142 3.73 24.52 11.62
C GLU A 142 2.77 23.80 12.56
N VAL A 143 1.94 22.89 12.06
CA VAL A 143 1.03 22.07 12.86
C VAL A 143 1.81 21.22 13.88
N ARG A 144 2.90 20.57 13.46
CA ARG A 144 3.75 19.80 14.36
C ARG A 144 4.34 20.65 15.46
N TRP A 145 4.92 21.80 15.10
CA TRP A 145 5.49 22.75 16.05
C TRP A 145 4.48 23.19 17.11
N GLU A 146 3.27 23.57 16.68
CA GLU A 146 2.23 24.05 17.59
C GLU A 146 1.72 22.98 18.55
N LEU A 147 1.67 21.73 18.09
CA LEU A 147 1.36 20.59 18.97
C LEU A 147 2.48 20.34 19.99
N ASP A 148 3.73 20.35 19.55
CA ASP A 148 4.90 20.06 20.39
C ASP A 148 5.03 21.09 21.54
N ILE A 149 4.93 22.38 21.27
CA ILE A 149 5.05 23.40 22.32
C ILE A 149 3.91 23.39 23.32
N ARG A 150 2.84 22.62 23.05
CA ARG A 150 1.69 22.43 23.96
C ARG A 150 1.68 21.07 24.65
N GLY A 151 2.74 20.26 24.50
CA GLY A 151 2.85 18.95 25.14
C GLY A 151 2.15 17.81 24.41
N PHE A 152 1.84 17.98 23.10
CA PHE A 152 1.20 16.97 22.25
C PHE A 152 2.18 16.29 21.27
N GLU A 153 3.44 16.09 21.66
CA GLU A 153 4.49 15.47 20.83
C GLU A 153 4.14 14.05 20.38
N ASN A 154 3.30 13.35 21.18
CA ASN A 154 2.88 11.99 20.89
C ASN A 154 1.77 11.88 19.83
N VAL A 155 1.06 12.99 19.55
CA VAL A 155 -0.03 13.01 18.56
C VAL A 155 0.53 12.79 17.15
N LYS A 156 0.02 11.77 16.46
CA LYS A 156 0.49 11.36 15.14
C LYS A 156 -0.08 12.24 14.04
N LEU A 157 0.77 12.59 13.05
CA LEU A 157 0.36 13.27 11.84
C LEU A 157 0.03 12.25 10.74
N VAL A 158 -1.21 12.27 10.27
CA VAL A 158 -1.68 11.43 9.17
C VAL A 158 -2.07 12.32 8.00
N VAL A 159 -1.57 12.03 6.81
CA VAL A 159 -1.86 12.81 5.61
C VAL A 159 -2.55 11.95 4.56
N SER A 160 -3.53 12.52 3.86
CA SER A 160 -4.25 11.85 2.79
C SER A 160 -4.70 12.86 1.72
N GLY A 161 -5.45 12.38 0.71
CA GLY A 161 -5.99 13.23 -0.34
C GLY A 161 -5.09 13.38 -1.57
N GLY A 162 -5.21 12.47 -2.55
CA GLY A 162 -4.53 12.55 -3.85
C GLY A 162 -3.00 12.38 -3.80
N LEU A 163 -2.48 11.63 -2.83
CA LEU A 163 -1.06 11.37 -2.68
C LEU A 163 -0.56 10.29 -3.63
N ASP A 164 0.67 10.45 -4.09
CA ASP A 164 1.45 9.45 -4.81
C ASP A 164 2.86 9.28 -4.19
N GLU A 165 3.76 8.56 -4.86
CA GLU A 165 5.12 8.31 -4.37
C GLU A 165 5.93 9.59 -4.19
N GLU A 166 5.78 10.57 -5.09
CA GLU A 166 6.53 11.82 -5.04
C GLU A 166 6.10 12.67 -3.84
N ASP A 167 4.79 12.72 -3.57
CA ASP A 167 4.25 13.41 -2.40
C ASP A 167 4.73 12.77 -1.10
N ILE A 168 4.73 11.43 -1.05
CA ILE A 168 5.19 10.66 0.11
C ILE A 168 6.66 10.98 0.40
N ILE A 169 7.54 10.97 -0.62
CA ILE A 169 8.97 11.29 -0.45
C ILE A 169 9.15 12.69 0.14
N LYS A 170 8.37 13.69 -0.33
CA LYS A 170 8.48 15.08 0.13
C LYS A 170 8.06 15.26 1.59
N LEU A 171 7.14 14.41 2.09
CA LEU A 171 6.48 14.59 3.38
C LEU A 171 6.91 13.60 4.46
N ARG A 172 7.58 12.50 4.12
CA ARG A 172 7.88 11.38 5.03
C ARG A 172 8.68 11.77 6.27
N ASP A 173 9.46 12.85 6.22
CA ASP A 173 10.28 13.29 7.35
C ASP A 173 9.45 13.92 8.48
N ILE A 174 8.21 14.36 8.18
CA ILE A 174 7.33 15.06 9.12
C ILE A 174 6.11 14.21 9.50
N VAL A 175 5.66 13.34 8.60
CA VAL A 175 4.40 12.59 8.70
C VAL A 175 4.66 11.20 9.28
N ASP A 176 3.73 10.70 10.11
CA ASP A 176 3.79 9.36 10.69
C ASP A 176 3.07 8.30 9.82
N ALA A 177 2.03 8.72 9.08
CA ALA A 177 1.26 7.81 8.24
C ALA A 177 0.62 8.51 7.03
N PHE A 178 0.47 7.76 5.95
CA PHE A 178 -0.13 8.21 4.69
C PHE A 178 -1.37 7.39 4.34
N GLY A 179 -2.48 8.08 4.06
CA GLY A 179 -3.67 7.49 3.46
C GLY A 179 -3.63 7.62 1.95
N VAL A 180 -3.28 6.54 1.24
CA VAL A 180 -3.16 6.55 -0.22
C VAL A 180 -4.40 5.93 -0.84
N GLY A 181 -5.12 6.71 -1.65
CA GLY A 181 -6.39 6.32 -2.25
C GLY A 181 -6.23 5.83 -3.68
N THR A 182 -6.68 6.67 -4.61
CA THR A 182 -6.76 6.37 -6.05
C THR A 182 -5.42 5.94 -6.66
N ALA A 183 -4.30 6.47 -6.18
CA ALA A 183 -2.98 6.07 -6.70
C ALA A 183 -2.77 4.56 -6.57
N ILE A 184 -3.16 3.94 -5.46
CA ILE A 184 -3.07 2.48 -5.26
C ILE A 184 -4.23 1.77 -5.97
N SER A 185 -5.49 2.12 -5.67
CA SER A 185 -6.65 1.37 -6.17
C SER A 185 -6.85 1.47 -7.68
N GLY A 186 -6.51 2.60 -8.29
CA GLY A 186 -6.54 2.87 -9.73
C GLY A 186 -5.20 2.65 -10.43
N ALA A 187 -4.28 1.90 -9.84
CA ALA A 187 -2.97 1.64 -10.41
C ALA A 187 -3.07 1.00 -11.81
N LYS A 188 -2.14 1.38 -12.68
CA LYS A 188 -2.04 0.81 -14.02
C LYS A 188 -1.88 -0.71 -13.94
N VAL A 189 -2.65 -1.42 -14.75
CA VAL A 189 -2.54 -2.88 -14.86
C VAL A 189 -1.19 -3.30 -15.44
N LEU A 190 -0.70 -4.46 -15.02
CA LEU A 190 0.42 -5.12 -15.68
C LEU A 190 -0.15 -6.11 -16.69
N ASP A 191 0.15 -5.91 -17.97
CA ASP A 191 -0.38 -6.72 -19.04
C ASP A 191 0.32 -8.08 -19.10
N PHE A 192 -0.37 -9.12 -18.66
CA PHE A 192 0.03 -10.50 -18.87
C PHE A 192 -0.74 -11.09 -20.05
N SER A 193 -0.05 -11.76 -20.96
CA SER A 193 -0.63 -12.54 -22.06
C SER A 193 -0.22 -14.00 -21.96
N LEU A 194 -1.05 -14.87 -22.51
CA LEU A 194 -0.75 -16.28 -22.69
C LEU A 194 -0.57 -16.55 -24.17
N ASP A 195 0.59 -17.07 -24.53
CA ASP A 195 0.93 -17.43 -25.91
C ASP A 195 1.31 -18.92 -25.96
N ILE A 196 0.83 -19.63 -27.01
CA ILE A 196 1.29 -20.99 -27.30
C ILE A 196 2.73 -20.88 -27.81
N VAL A 197 3.63 -21.62 -27.21
CA VAL A 197 5.06 -21.65 -27.56
C VAL A 197 5.57 -23.05 -27.92
N GLU A 198 4.75 -24.07 -27.64
CA GLU A 198 5.05 -25.47 -27.96
C GLU A 198 3.75 -26.28 -28.08
N ILE A 199 3.70 -27.23 -29.03
CA ILE A 199 2.60 -28.18 -29.21
C ILE A 199 3.20 -29.57 -29.38
N GLU A 200 2.86 -30.52 -28.50
CA GLU A 200 3.34 -31.91 -28.54
C GLU A 200 4.87 -32.02 -28.73
N GLY A 201 5.63 -31.22 -27.97
CA GLY A 201 7.08 -31.18 -28.03
C GLY A 201 7.66 -30.42 -29.25
N LYS A 202 6.83 -29.96 -30.18
CA LYS A 202 7.26 -29.16 -31.29
C LYS A 202 7.27 -27.69 -30.95
N LYS A 203 8.46 -27.07 -30.99
CA LYS A 203 8.65 -25.64 -30.71
C LYS A 203 8.02 -24.81 -31.83
N ILE A 204 6.91 -24.16 -31.54
CA ILE A 204 6.11 -23.35 -32.44
C ILE A 204 5.47 -22.18 -31.70
N SER A 205 5.43 -21.01 -32.31
CA SER A 205 4.76 -19.86 -31.74
C SER A 205 4.24 -18.91 -32.82
N LYS A 206 3.36 -17.99 -32.43
CA LYS A 206 2.95 -16.87 -33.27
C LYS A 206 4.16 -16.03 -33.69
N ARG A 207 4.12 -15.45 -34.88
CA ARG A 207 5.13 -14.48 -35.36
C ARG A 207 5.34 -13.37 -34.32
N GLY A 208 6.60 -13.05 -34.05
CA GLY A 208 7.00 -12.06 -33.06
C GLY A 208 7.09 -12.60 -31.58
N LYS A 209 6.89 -13.90 -31.40
CA LYS A 209 7.08 -14.58 -30.11
C LYS A 209 8.18 -15.63 -30.20
N MET A 210 8.89 -15.85 -29.12
CA MET A 210 9.92 -16.90 -29.04
C MET A 210 9.26 -18.25 -28.73
N SER A 211 9.50 -19.24 -29.59
CA SER A 211 8.99 -20.61 -29.43
C SER A 211 9.78 -21.39 -28.36
N GLY A 212 9.21 -22.56 -27.94
CA GLY A 212 9.73 -23.46 -26.92
C GLY A 212 9.31 -23.08 -25.50
N ALA A 213 9.10 -24.11 -24.68
CA ALA A 213 8.81 -23.93 -23.25
C ALA A 213 10.00 -23.26 -22.55
N LYS A 214 9.69 -22.40 -21.58
CA LYS A 214 10.68 -21.56 -20.89
C LYS A 214 10.46 -21.61 -19.40
N LYS A 215 11.50 -21.31 -18.66
CA LYS A 215 11.45 -21.06 -17.21
C LYS A 215 12.20 -19.77 -16.86
N VAL A 216 11.87 -19.22 -15.72
CA VAL A 216 12.54 -18.03 -15.18
C VAL A 216 13.48 -18.48 -14.08
N ILE A 217 14.74 -18.10 -14.17
CA ILE A 217 15.74 -18.29 -13.13
C ILE A 217 16.06 -16.94 -12.48
N ARG A 218 16.13 -16.92 -11.15
CA ARG A 218 16.41 -15.74 -10.35
C ARG A 218 17.74 -15.87 -9.63
N CYS A 219 18.55 -14.83 -9.69
CA CYS A 219 19.75 -14.70 -8.90
C CYS A 219 19.40 -14.69 -7.40
N GLN A 220 20.13 -15.48 -6.60
CA GLN A 220 19.92 -15.53 -5.15
C GLN A 220 20.54 -14.35 -4.41
N ASN A 221 21.45 -13.60 -5.04
CA ASN A 221 22.15 -12.48 -4.42
C ASN A 221 21.52 -11.13 -4.75
N CYS A 222 21.27 -10.83 -6.04
CA CYS A 222 20.78 -9.51 -6.49
C CYS A 222 19.34 -9.53 -7.04
N PHE A 223 18.68 -10.68 -7.05
CA PHE A 223 17.31 -10.88 -7.52
C PHE A 223 17.08 -10.56 -9.02
N SER A 224 18.15 -10.39 -9.81
CA SER A 224 18.03 -10.28 -11.26
C SER A 224 17.48 -11.56 -11.87
N ASP A 225 16.51 -11.43 -12.79
CA ASP A 225 15.82 -12.54 -13.44
C ASP A 225 16.36 -12.78 -14.84
N ARG A 226 16.35 -14.05 -15.27
CA ARG A 226 16.68 -14.46 -16.62
C ARG A 226 15.72 -15.53 -17.11
N ILE A 227 15.27 -15.40 -18.36
CA ILE A 227 14.46 -16.42 -19.04
C ILE A 227 15.42 -17.36 -19.79
N ILE A 228 15.23 -18.67 -19.58
CA ILE A 228 15.95 -19.73 -20.29
C ILE A 228 14.96 -20.76 -20.84
N LEU A 229 15.36 -21.60 -21.78
CA LEU A 229 14.56 -22.74 -22.22
C LEU A 229 14.41 -23.74 -21.09
N GLU A 230 13.25 -24.39 -21.01
CA GLU A 230 12.93 -25.34 -19.92
C GLU A 230 13.88 -26.53 -19.86
N ASP A 231 14.34 -27.01 -21.03
CA ASP A 231 15.30 -28.13 -21.15
C ASP A 231 16.72 -27.80 -20.69
N ARG A 232 17.03 -26.53 -20.39
CA ARG A 232 18.37 -26.11 -19.92
C ARG A 232 18.53 -26.31 -18.43
N LYS A 233 19.73 -26.72 -18.00
CA LYS A 233 20.06 -26.84 -16.57
C LYS A 233 20.35 -25.47 -15.96
N VAL A 234 19.78 -25.19 -14.80
CA VAL A 234 20.00 -23.91 -14.08
C VAL A 234 21.46 -23.75 -13.68
N SER A 235 22.14 -24.86 -13.34
CA SER A 235 23.56 -24.90 -12.97
C SER A 235 24.51 -24.32 -14.03
N ASP A 236 24.09 -24.33 -15.30
CA ASP A 236 24.90 -23.84 -16.41
C ASP A 236 24.90 -22.31 -16.52
N TYR A 237 24.13 -21.64 -15.66
CA TYR A 237 23.93 -20.19 -15.69
C TYR A 237 24.40 -19.52 -14.39
N ARG A 238 25.06 -18.41 -14.58
CA ARG A 238 25.40 -17.45 -13.51
C ARG A 238 24.69 -16.13 -13.78
N CYS A 239 24.45 -15.36 -12.72
CA CYS A 239 23.89 -14.04 -12.85
C CYS A 239 24.80 -13.13 -13.68
N VAL A 240 24.26 -12.42 -14.64
CA VAL A 240 25.01 -11.49 -15.50
C VAL A 240 25.43 -10.22 -14.77
N GLU A 241 24.70 -9.84 -13.72
CA GLU A 241 24.94 -8.61 -12.94
C GLU A 241 26.00 -8.82 -11.82
N CYS A 242 25.93 -9.94 -11.09
CA CYS A 242 26.78 -10.14 -9.91
C CYS A 242 27.51 -11.48 -9.88
N ASN A 243 27.46 -12.27 -10.96
CA ASN A 243 28.04 -13.62 -11.07
C ASN A 243 27.55 -14.62 -9.99
N GLY A 244 26.46 -14.30 -9.28
CA GLY A 244 25.86 -15.15 -8.26
C GLY A 244 25.16 -16.38 -8.84
N THR A 245 24.81 -17.33 -7.96
CA THR A 245 24.02 -18.53 -8.31
C THR A 245 22.57 -18.17 -8.57
N CYS A 246 21.96 -18.86 -9.54
CA CYS A 246 20.55 -18.72 -9.87
C CYS A 246 19.75 -19.94 -9.43
N LYS A 247 18.45 -19.74 -9.17
CA LYS A 247 17.49 -20.82 -8.92
C LYS A 247 16.28 -20.68 -9.83
N ASP A 248 15.65 -21.81 -10.18
CA ASP A 248 14.31 -21.81 -10.80
C ASP A 248 13.29 -21.26 -9.82
N ILE A 249 12.41 -20.37 -10.29
CA ILE A 249 11.37 -19.78 -9.47
C ILE A 249 9.96 -20.26 -9.86
N PHE A 250 9.85 -21.19 -10.80
CA PHE A 250 8.57 -21.76 -11.16
C PHE A 250 8.07 -22.71 -10.08
N ILE A 251 6.78 -22.73 -9.91
CA ILE A 251 6.06 -23.58 -8.98
C ILE A 251 4.94 -24.27 -9.76
N ASP A 252 4.86 -25.58 -9.65
CA ASP A 252 3.73 -26.36 -10.19
C ASP A 252 2.49 -26.09 -9.35
N ALA A 253 1.70 -25.08 -9.71
CA ALA A 253 0.49 -24.71 -8.99
C ALA A 253 -0.68 -25.67 -9.28
N VAL A 254 -0.81 -26.11 -10.53
CA VAL A 254 -1.85 -27.04 -10.98
C VAL A 254 -1.25 -28.02 -11.96
N LYS A 255 -1.50 -29.32 -11.75
CA LYS A 255 -1.09 -30.40 -12.67
C LYS A 255 -2.23 -31.40 -12.84
N GLU A 256 -2.56 -31.74 -14.08
CA GLU A 256 -3.63 -32.69 -14.41
C GLU A 256 -4.96 -32.37 -13.71
N GLY A 257 -5.32 -31.07 -13.61
CA GLY A 257 -6.52 -30.61 -12.95
C GLY A 257 -6.45 -30.60 -11.41
N LYS A 258 -5.34 -31.01 -10.81
CA LYS A 258 -5.17 -31.03 -9.35
C LYS A 258 -4.33 -29.83 -8.92
N ILE A 259 -4.78 -29.12 -7.87
CA ILE A 259 -4.02 -28.06 -7.22
C ILE A 259 -2.90 -28.72 -6.41
N LEU A 260 -1.65 -28.36 -6.70
CA LEU A 260 -0.45 -28.89 -6.04
C LEU A 260 0.20 -27.88 -5.07
N TYR A 261 -0.24 -26.64 -5.10
CA TYR A 261 0.34 -25.56 -4.32
C TYR A 261 -0.62 -25.09 -3.22
N ASP A 262 -0.15 -25.10 -1.98
CA ASP A 262 -0.85 -24.48 -0.87
C ASP A 262 -0.70 -22.96 -0.96
N PHE A 263 -1.80 -22.26 -1.17
CA PHE A 263 -1.80 -20.81 -1.24
C PHE A 263 -1.43 -20.21 0.11
N LEU A 264 -0.31 -19.50 0.14
CA LEU A 264 0.17 -18.83 1.34
C LEU A 264 -0.83 -17.76 1.82
N PRO A 265 -0.97 -17.58 3.14
CA PRO A 265 -1.67 -16.44 3.71
C PRO A 265 -1.11 -15.11 3.17
N ALA A 266 -1.97 -14.08 3.08
CA ALA A 266 -1.55 -12.77 2.58
C ALA A 266 -0.38 -12.18 3.38
N SER A 267 -0.32 -12.42 4.69
CA SER A 267 0.77 -12.02 5.58
C SER A 267 2.14 -12.60 5.17
N ASP A 268 2.15 -13.88 4.78
CA ASP A 268 3.39 -14.55 4.40
C ASP A 268 3.87 -14.10 3.02
N ILE A 269 2.92 -13.89 2.09
CA ILE A 269 3.25 -13.29 0.78
C ILE A 269 3.80 -11.88 0.98
N ARG A 270 3.16 -11.05 1.82
CA ARG A 270 3.65 -9.71 2.18
C ARG A 270 5.08 -9.75 2.75
N LYS A 271 5.35 -10.67 3.67
CA LYS A 271 6.67 -10.85 4.27
C LYS A 271 7.74 -11.15 3.21
N ASN A 272 7.40 -12.03 2.26
CA ASN A 272 8.28 -12.36 1.14
C ASN A 272 8.53 -11.14 0.23
N VAL A 273 7.49 -10.35 -0.07
CA VAL A 273 7.60 -9.13 -0.87
C VAL A 273 8.45 -8.08 -0.15
N SER A 274 8.16 -7.80 1.12
CA SER A 274 8.89 -6.80 1.92
C SER A 274 10.37 -7.16 2.09
N GLY A 275 10.69 -8.45 2.18
CA GLY A 275 12.08 -8.93 2.24
C GLY A 275 12.90 -8.63 0.97
N GLN A 276 12.23 -8.32 -0.15
CA GLN A 276 12.87 -7.97 -1.42
C GLN A 276 13.09 -6.46 -1.59
N PHE A 277 12.47 -5.62 -0.76
CA PHE A 277 12.55 -4.14 -0.91
C PHE A 277 13.98 -3.61 -0.89
N ARG A 278 14.89 -4.26 -0.15
CA ARG A 278 16.32 -3.89 -0.11
C ARG A 278 17.05 -4.00 -1.45
N PHE A 279 16.45 -4.66 -2.45
CA PHE A 279 17.01 -4.83 -3.80
C PHE A 279 16.33 -3.96 -4.84
N LEU A 280 15.36 -3.12 -4.42
CA LEU A 280 14.55 -2.29 -5.31
C LEU A 280 14.90 -0.82 -5.10
N GLU A 281 14.98 -0.08 -6.20
CA GLU A 281 15.07 1.38 -6.25
C GLU A 281 13.75 1.94 -6.79
N LEU A 282 13.39 3.17 -6.36
CA LEU A 282 12.17 3.87 -6.77
C LEU A 282 12.30 4.49 -8.17
#